data_379f73d9098649a05c5928256f8eb99b
#
_entry.id   379f73d9098649a05c5928256f8eb99b
#
_cell.length_a   1.000
_cell.length_b   1.000
_cell.length_c   1.000
_cell.angle_alpha   90.00
_cell.angle_beta   90.00
_cell.angle_gamma   90.00
#
_symmetry.space_group_name_H-M   'P 1'
#
loop_
_entity.id
_entity.type
_entity.pdbx_description
1 polymer ?
#
loop_
_entity_poly.entity_id
_entity_poly.type
_entity_poly.pdbx_seq_one_letter_code
_entity_poly.pdbx_strand_id
1 'polypeptide(L)'
;MIGAGPAGAAAAFFISRLSEGKLSVLSLEKLDKNFDRYHHMCGEALSEKAFEDLQPLEPHAVRFRIRRAVEHWPGDVVIETEADGCIIDRPEFLRHVLGRAKKEGCHSEVGAVVEISRGPNGYLVRTREGREYSAKYLVGADGWNSLVRRTLFQGGPSLLWAEQFITAAKADQDAMHFYYDQRYRGGYRWEFPHPAGKRVGFTRGADERPAHLERQGRPIPYGYDQVVCGDACLIGDAAGQANPITFGGIRIGMAAARVAAEAIVNGSLEEYARKWPRSPYASPLYVRAFDSLKGMDNGELYRSVRPFRNGYGKLSGLRALLNGKKYRELYRAYDLGAKWGW
;
A
#
# COMPACT_ATOMS: atom_id res chain seq x y z
N MET A 1 14.23 1.52 13.53
CA MET A 1 13.49 1.52 12.25
C MET A 1 13.41 2.91 11.70
N ILE A 2 13.34 3.09 10.38
CA ILE A 2 13.35 4.39 9.70
C ILE A 2 12.04 4.56 8.93
N GLY A 3 11.26 5.59 9.29
CA GLY A 3 9.93 5.92 8.77
C GLY A 3 8.78 5.37 9.61
N ALA A 4 7.74 6.19 9.82
CA ALA A 4 6.55 5.89 10.61
C ALA A 4 5.25 5.98 9.78
N GLY A 5 5.31 5.72 8.46
CA GLY A 5 4.15 5.46 7.63
C GLY A 5 3.46 4.15 8.03
N PRO A 6 2.41 3.70 7.28
CA PRO A 6 1.63 2.51 7.66
C PRO A 6 2.48 1.27 7.99
N ALA A 7 3.44 0.93 7.13
CA ALA A 7 4.32 -0.21 7.38
C ALA A 7 5.22 0.00 8.59
N GLY A 8 5.83 1.19 8.75
CA GLY A 8 6.70 1.49 9.88
C GLY A 8 5.96 1.52 11.22
N ALA A 9 4.79 2.15 11.28
CA ALA A 9 3.97 2.18 12.48
C ALA A 9 3.54 0.76 12.90
N ALA A 10 3.15 -0.09 11.94
CA ALA A 10 2.81 -1.48 12.20
C ALA A 10 4.04 -2.29 12.67
N ALA A 11 5.22 -2.09 12.04
CA ALA A 11 6.45 -2.76 12.48
C ALA A 11 6.84 -2.35 13.89
N ALA A 12 6.73 -1.04 14.23
CA ALA A 12 6.95 -0.55 15.59
C ALA A 12 6.08 -1.31 16.59
N PHE A 13 4.81 -1.42 16.29
CA PHE A 13 3.84 -2.10 17.15
C PHE A 13 4.15 -3.59 17.27
N PHE A 14 4.28 -4.31 16.15
CA PHE A 14 4.45 -5.76 16.20
C PHE A 14 5.80 -6.20 16.77
N ILE A 15 6.90 -5.51 16.45
CA ILE A 15 8.22 -5.86 17.04
C ILE A 15 8.19 -5.66 18.54
N SER A 16 7.69 -4.51 19.02
CA SER A 16 7.64 -4.22 20.46
C SER A 16 6.75 -5.23 21.21
N ARG A 17 5.55 -5.49 20.68
CA ARG A 17 4.60 -6.42 21.27
C ARG A 17 5.13 -7.85 21.30
N LEU A 18 5.61 -8.38 20.16
CA LEU A 18 6.04 -9.75 20.04
C LEU A 18 7.37 -10.04 20.77
N SER A 19 8.21 -9.03 20.94
CA SER A 19 9.47 -9.18 21.68
C SER A 19 9.29 -9.25 23.18
N GLU A 20 8.12 -8.86 23.72
CA GLU A 20 7.84 -8.88 25.17
C GLU A 20 8.96 -8.18 25.97
N GLY A 21 9.44 -7.04 25.47
CA GLY A 21 10.53 -6.28 26.10
C GLY A 21 11.94 -6.83 25.90
N LYS A 22 12.13 -7.93 25.16
CA LYS A 22 13.48 -8.50 24.88
C LYS A 22 14.26 -7.67 23.84
N LEU A 23 13.59 -6.86 23.05
CA LEU A 23 14.19 -5.96 22.06
C LEU A 23 13.88 -4.51 22.39
N SER A 24 14.91 -3.66 22.36
CA SER A 24 14.73 -2.21 22.36
C SER A 24 14.37 -1.74 20.94
N VAL A 25 13.25 -1.06 20.79
CA VAL A 25 12.73 -0.62 19.48
C VAL A 25 12.73 0.90 19.41
N LEU A 26 13.44 1.46 18.40
CA LEU A 26 13.45 2.88 18.10
C LEU A 26 12.83 3.12 16.72
N SER A 27 11.85 4.01 16.65
CA SER A 27 11.24 4.52 15.43
C SER A 27 11.66 5.96 15.16
N LEU A 28 12.32 6.21 14.03
CA LEU A 28 12.75 7.53 13.59
C LEU A 28 11.83 8.01 12.44
N GLU A 29 11.13 9.13 12.64
CA GLU A 29 10.28 9.76 11.62
C GLU A 29 10.81 11.17 11.31
N LYS A 30 11.03 11.44 10.02
CA LYS A 30 11.52 12.76 9.57
C LYS A 30 10.46 13.86 9.60
N LEU A 31 9.18 13.49 9.58
CA LEU A 31 8.06 14.42 9.51
C LEU A 31 7.60 14.79 10.92
N ASP A 32 7.47 16.08 11.16
CA ASP A 32 6.90 16.65 12.36
C ASP A 32 5.61 17.42 11.99
N LYS A 33 5.73 18.73 11.76
CA LYS A 33 4.60 19.63 11.43
C LYS A 33 3.88 19.24 10.12
N ASN A 34 4.60 18.60 9.19
CA ASN A 34 4.05 18.16 7.89
C ASN A 34 3.55 16.71 7.90
N PHE A 35 3.51 16.03 9.04
CA PHE A 35 3.09 14.63 9.13
C PHE A 35 1.69 14.42 8.54
N ASP A 36 0.71 15.20 8.96
CA ASP A 36 -0.67 15.07 8.52
C ASP A 36 -0.80 15.31 7.01
N ARG A 37 -0.28 16.44 6.54
CA ARG A 37 -0.32 16.78 5.12
C ARG A 37 0.27 15.69 4.25
N TYR A 38 1.41 15.13 4.64
CA TYR A 38 2.06 14.06 3.89
C TYR A 38 1.23 12.78 3.89
N HIS A 39 0.68 12.42 5.04
CA HIS A 39 -0.06 11.18 5.17
C HIS A 39 -1.50 11.26 4.64
N HIS A 40 -2.05 12.43 4.38
CA HIS A 40 -3.30 12.59 3.63
C HIS A 40 -3.15 12.38 2.10
N MET A 41 -1.94 12.37 1.56
CA MET A 41 -1.71 12.11 0.13
C MET A 41 -1.93 10.63 -0.22
N CYS A 42 -3.19 10.19 -0.21
CA CYS A 42 -3.61 8.79 -0.45
C CYS A 42 -5.12 8.72 -0.68
N GLY A 43 -5.61 7.64 -1.30
CA GLY A 43 -7.02 7.30 -1.34
C GLY A 43 -7.62 7.00 0.03
N GLU A 44 -6.79 6.61 0.99
CA GLU A 44 -7.14 6.28 2.38
C GLU A 44 -8.16 5.14 2.52
N ALA A 45 -8.40 4.40 1.41
CA ALA A 45 -9.26 3.23 1.39
C ALA A 45 -8.55 2.02 2.00
N LEU A 46 -9.28 1.27 2.80
CA LEU A 46 -8.80 0.07 3.47
C LEU A 46 -9.93 -0.94 3.62
N SER A 47 -9.70 -2.19 3.26
CA SER A 47 -10.64 -3.27 3.51
C SER A 47 -10.76 -3.57 5.02
N GLU A 48 -11.95 -3.82 5.52
CA GLU A 48 -12.14 -4.24 6.92
C GLU A 48 -11.46 -5.59 7.19
N LYS A 49 -11.33 -6.46 6.19
CA LYS A 49 -10.54 -7.72 6.27
C LYS A 49 -9.06 -7.52 6.56
N ALA A 50 -8.53 -6.30 6.31
CA ALA A 50 -7.16 -5.99 6.71
C ALA A 50 -6.93 -6.20 8.22
N PHE A 51 -7.95 -5.93 9.02
CA PHE A 51 -7.84 -6.03 10.48
C PHE A 51 -7.97 -7.47 11.00
N GLU A 52 -8.49 -8.40 10.22
CA GLU A 52 -8.40 -9.84 10.52
C GLU A 52 -6.94 -10.29 10.49
N ASP A 53 -6.19 -9.88 9.46
CA ASP A 53 -4.76 -10.22 9.30
C ASP A 53 -3.86 -9.46 10.26
N LEU A 54 -4.29 -8.28 10.71
CA LEU A 54 -3.49 -7.36 11.52
C LEU A 54 -3.83 -7.38 13.02
N GLN A 55 -4.61 -8.36 13.46
CA GLN A 55 -4.91 -8.52 14.88
C GLN A 55 -3.65 -8.40 15.75
N PRO A 56 -3.68 -7.67 16.87
CA PRO A 56 -4.85 -7.04 17.50
C PRO A 56 -5.04 -5.54 17.13
N LEU A 57 -4.56 -5.10 15.97
CA LEU A 57 -4.90 -3.76 15.46
C LEU A 57 -6.33 -3.78 14.95
N GLU A 58 -7.07 -2.71 15.25
CA GLU A 58 -8.47 -2.55 14.91
C GLU A 58 -8.69 -1.32 14.02
N PRO A 59 -9.81 -1.24 13.27
CA PRO A 59 -10.17 -0.03 12.56
C PRO A 59 -10.21 1.18 13.52
N HIS A 60 -9.54 2.26 13.12
CA HIS A 60 -9.54 3.51 13.89
C HIS A 60 -9.61 4.69 12.92
N ALA A 61 -10.19 5.81 13.38
CA ALA A 61 -10.37 7.03 12.60
C ALA A 61 -11.13 6.83 11.28
N VAL A 62 -12.15 5.97 11.28
CA VAL A 62 -13.02 5.72 10.13
C VAL A 62 -13.86 6.96 9.84
N ARG A 63 -13.75 7.51 8.63
CA ARG A 63 -14.52 8.68 8.15
C ARG A 63 -15.74 8.24 7.34
N PHE A 64 -15.60 7.21 6.52
CA PHE A 64 -16.70 6.65 5.71
C PHE A 64 -16.63 5.13 5.73
N ARG A 65 -17.80 4.49 5.84
CA ARG A 65 -17.93 3.04 5.63
C ARG A 65 -18.32 2.80 4.19
N ILE A 66 -17.59 1.94 3.50
CA ILE A 66 -17.79 1.61 2.12
C ILE A 66 -18.49 0.26 2.02
N ARG A 67 -19.61 0.25 1.34
CA ARG A 67 -20.44 -0.95 1.12
C ARG A 67 -20.45 -1.42 -0.32
N ARG A 68 -20.02 -0.55 -1.26
CA ARG A 68 -20.08 -0.81 -2.69
C ARG A 68 -18.80 -0.40 -3.39
N ALA A 69 -18.36 -1.24 -4.32
CA ALA A 69 -17.37 -0.90 -5.33
C ALA A 69 -18.09 -0.86 -6.69
N VAL A 70 -18.00 0.27 -7.39
CA VAL A 70 -18.65 0.50 -8.67
C VAL A 70 -17.60 0.69 -9.75
N GLU A 71 -17.52 -0.25 -10.65
CA GLU A 71 -16.56 -0.25 -11.76
C GLU A 71 -17.22 0.23 -13.05
N HIS A 72 -16.64 1.21 -13.70
CA HIS A 72 -17.08 1.76 -14.99
C HIS A 72 -16.06 1.38 -16.07
N TRP A 73 -16.49 0.55 -17.00
CA TRP A 73 -15.64 0.02 -18.07
C TRP A 73 -16.07 0.57 -19.44
N PRO A 74 -15.17 0.54 -20.46
CA PRO A 74 -15.53 0.89 -21.83
C PRO A 74 -16.74 0.09 -22.35
N GLY A 75 -17.55 0.73 -23.23
CA GLY A 75 -18.78 0.15 -23.77
C GLY A 75 -19.95 0.17 -22.79
N ASP A 76 -19.97 1.18 -21.90
CA ASP A 76 -21.04 1.45 -20.92
C ASP A 76 -21.31 0.27 -19.97
N VAL A 77 -20.29 -0.56 -19.73
CA VAL A 77 -20.37 -1.66 -18.76
C VAL A 77 -20.14 -1.09 -17.37
N VAL A 78 -21.15 -1.23 -16.50
CA VAL A 78 -21.06 -0.88 -15.08
C VAL A 78 -21.25 -2.15 -14.27
N ILE A 79 -20.33 -2.40 -13.34
CA ILE A 79 -20.39 -3.54 -12.42
C ILE A 79 -20.36 -3.01 -11.00
N GLU A 80 -21.38 -3.33 -10.24
CA GLU A 80 -21.46 -3.03 -8.82
C GLU A 80 -21.26 -4.31 -8.02
N THR A 81 -20.42 -4.22 -6.98
CA THR A 81 -20.15 -5.33 -6.05
C THR A 81 -20.24 -4.83 -4.62
N GLU A 82 -20.67 -5.71 -3.74
CA GLU A 82 -20.57 -5.47 -2.30
C GLU A 82 -19.09 -5.36 -1.88
N ALA A 83 -18.81 -4.43 -0.99
CA ALA A 83 -17.49 -4.17 -0.46
C ALA A 83 -17.57 -3.93 1.06
N ASP A 84 -16.68 -4.58 1.80
CA ASP A 84 -16.50 -4.33 3.23
C ASP A 84 -15.22 -3.51 3.42
N GLY A 85 -15.38 -2.19 3.46
CA GLY A 85 -14.23 -1.29 3.55
C GLY A 85 -14.54 0.01 4.25
N CYS A 86 -13.50 0.80 4.41
CA CYS A 86 -13.60 2.12 5.00
C CYS A 86 -12.61 3.10 4.36
N ILE A 87 -12.96 4.38 4.42
CA ILE A 87 -12.03 5.48 4.25
C ILE A 87 -11.65 5.95 5.64
N ILE A 88 -10.37 5.91 5.95
CA ILE A 88 -9.84 6.33 7.25
C ILE A 88 -9.25 7.74 7.18
N ASP A 89 -9.14 8.42 8.32
CA ASP A 89 -8.18 9.51 8.49
C ASP A 89 -6.81 8.88 8.75
N ARG A 90 -5.99 8.78 7.71
CA ARG A 90 -4.73 8.05 7.79
C ARG A 90 -3.74 8.64 8.80
N PRO A 91 -3.52 9.96 8.91
CA PRO A 91 -2.67 10.53 9.96
C PRO A 91 -3.13 10.16 11.38
N GLU A 92 -4.43 10.27 11.65
CA GLU A 92 -5.00 9.92 12.96
C GLU A 92 -4.85 8.42 13.25
N PHE A 93 -5.13 7.56 12.25
CA PHE A 93 -4.90 6.12 12.37
C PHE A 93 -3.44 5.79 12.67
N LEU A 94 -2.49 6.44 11.99
CA LEU A 94 -1.06 6.23 12.23
C LEU A 94 -0.63 6.64 13.63
N ARG A 95 -1.13 7.79 14.14
CA ARG A 95 -0.87 8.20 15.53
C ARG A 95 -1.41 7.19 16.53
N HIS A 96 -2.61 6.64 16.26
CA HIS A 96 -3.16 5.58 17.09
C HIS A 96 -2.25 4.35 17.13
N VAL A 97 -1.81 3.84 15.97
CA VAL A 97 -0.92 2.67 15.89
C VAL A 97 0.43 2.94 16.58
N LEU A 98 1.03 4.12 16.36
CA LEU A 98 2.27 4.54 17.05
C LEU A 98 2.07 4.69 18.56
N GLY A 99 0.92 5.20 18.99
CA GLY A 99 0.55 5.27 20.39
C GLY A 99 0.44 3.89 21.04
N ARG A 100 -0.08 2.90 20.30
CA ARG A 100 -0.08 1.50 20.73
C ARG A 100 1.33 0.93 20.78
N ALA A 101 2.16 1.19 19.77
CA ALA A 101 3.56 0.78 19.77
C ALA A 101 4.32 1.32 20.99
N LYS A 102 4.07 2.59 21.35
CA LYS A 102 4.67 3.22 22.54
C LYS A 102 4.26 2.52 23.84
N LYS A 103 3.00 2.10 23.96
CA LYS A 103 2.51 1.33 25.13
C LYS A 103 3.17 -0.06 25.23
N GLU A 104 3.60 -0.63 24.10
CA GLU A 104 4.35 -1.89 24.02
C GLU A 104 5.88 -1.69 24.15
N GLY A 105 6.34 -0.47 24.50
CA GLY A 105 7.75 -0.17 24.76
C GLY A 105 8.55 0.40 23.59
N CYS A 106 7.93 0.76 22.47
CA CYS A 106 8.61 1.45 21.37
C CYS A 106 8.97 2.89 21.75
N HIS A 107 10.21 3.29 21.53
CA HIS A 107 10.62 4.69 21.54
C HIS A 107 10.42 5.31 20.14
N SER A 108 9.82 6.48 20.07
CA SER A 108 9.61 7.21 18.82
C SER A 108 10.21 8.59 18.91
N GLU A 109 11.01 8.95 17.92
CA GLU A 109 11.64 10.27 17.84
C GLU A 109 11.46 10.90 16.45
N VAL A 110 11.36 12.22 16.42
CA VAL A 110 11.47 12.98 15.18
C VAL A 110 12.95 13.11 14.83
N GLY A 111 13.33 12.61 13.64
CA GLY A 111 14.70 12.67 13.17
C GLY A 111 14.82 12.24 11.72
N ALA A 112 15.44 13.08 10.91
CA ALA A 112 15.69 12.79 9.50
C ALA A 112 17.00 12.02 9.34
N VAL A 113 16.95 10.71 9.13
CA VAL A 113 18.14 9.91 8.84
C VAL A 113 18.77 10.35 7.52
N VAL A 114 20.07 10.62 7.55
CA VAL A 114 20.87 11.10 6.41
C VAL A 114 22.03 10.18 6.05
N GLU A 115 22.44 9.32 6.98
CA GLU A 115 23.54 8.39 6.76
C GLU A 115 23.28 7.07 7.44
N ILE A 116 23.67 6.00 6.77
CA ILE A 116 23.61 4.62 7.24
C ILE A 116 24.91 3.95 6.86
N SER A 117 25.57 3.33 7.83
CA SER A 117 26.79 2.55 7.62
C SER A 117 26.75 1.24 8.40
N ARG A 118 27.61 0.29 8.02
CA ARG A 118 27.80 -0.94 8.82
C ARG A 118 28.75 -0.62 9.97
N GLY A 119 28.34 -1.00 11.17
CA GLY A 119 29.16 -0.98 12.37
C GLY A 119 29.58 -2.39 12.80
N PRO A 120 30.38 -2.51 13.87
CA PRO A 120 30.88 -3.81 14.33
C PRO A 120 29.77 -4.77 14.78
N ASN A 121 28.65 -4.25 15.27
CA ASN A 121 27.52 -5.04 15.81
C ASN A 121 26.19 -4.79 15.08
N GLY A 122 26.24 -4.45 13.78
CA GLY A 122 25.04 -4.16 12.98
C GLY A 122 25.16 -2.88 12.18
N TYR A 123 24.28 -1.92 12.42
CA TYR A 123 24.20 -0.67 11.65
C TYR A 123 24.38 0.56 12.54
N LEU A 124 25.10 1.55 12.02
CA LEU A 124 25.18 2.89 12.57
C LEU A 124 24.30 3.83 11.72
N VAL A 125 23.43 4.58 12.38
CA VAL A 125 22.45 5.47 11.74
C VAL A 125 22.66 6.87 12.30
N ARG A 126 22.87 7.87 11.41
CA ARG A 126 23.01 9.26 11.78
C ARG A 126 21.88 10.13 11.23
N THR A 127 21.31 10.96 12.10
CA THR A 127 20.30 11.94 11.69
C THR A 127 20.91 13.26 11.26
N ARG A 128 20.12 14.10 10.61
CA ARG A 128 20.51 15.45 10.18
C ARG A 128 20.89 16.32 11.37
N GLU A 129 20.28 16.10 12.53
CA GLU A 129 20.53 16.79 13.78
C GLU A 129 21.84 16.33 14.49
N GLY A 130 22.56 15.39 13.87
CA GLY A 130 23.82 14.85 14.39
C GLY A 130 23.69 13.77 15.44
N ARG A 131 22.46 13.27 15.72
CA ARG A 131 22.26 12.15 16.64
C ARG A 131 22.68 10.85 15.97
N GLU A 132 23.33 9.96 16.71
CA GLU A 132 23.80 8.66 16.24
C GLU A 132 23.16 7.53 17.03
N TYR A 133 22.79 6.48 16.31
CA TYR A 133 22.17 5.29 16.88
C TYR A 133 22.84 4.03 16.32
N SER A 134 23.10 3.06 17.20
CA SER A 134 23.55 1.73 16.79
C SER A 134 22.41 0.73 16.92
N ALA A 135 22.25 -0.15 15.95
CA ALA A 135 21.18 -1.15 15.94
C ALA A 135 21.65 -2.45 15.30
N LYS A 136 21.28 -3.59 15.90
CA LYS A 136 21.51 -4.91 15.33
C LYS A 136 20.67 -5.09 14.06
N TYR A 137 19.38 -4.83 14.15
CA TYR A 137 18.45 -4.92 13.02
C TYR A 137 18.09 -3.53 12.48
N LEU A 138 18.00 -3.39 11.16
CA LEU A 138 17.57 -2.15 10.51
C LEU A 138 16.33 -2.40 9.65
N VAL A 139 15.23 -1.73 9.96
CA VAL A 139 13.99 -1.80 9.17
C VAL A 139 13.82 -0.50 8.37
N GLY A 140 13.88 -0.60 7.04
CA GLY A 140 13.60 0.48 6.11
C GLY A 140 12.10 0.53 5.79
N ALA A 141 11.40 1.52 6.36
CA ALA A 141 10.01 1.85 6.11
C ALA A 141 9.86 3.31 5.63
N ASP A 142 10.92 3.84 5.03
CA ASP A 142 11.15 5.25 4.70
C ASP A 142 10.58 5.66 3.33
N GLY A 143 9.65 4.84 2.81
CA GLY A 143 8.82 5.18 1.67
C GLY A 143 9.51 5.01 0.31
N TRP A 144 8.86 5.50 -0.74
CA TRP A 144 9.26 5.27 -2.13
C TRP A 144 10.70 5.68 -2.46
N ASN A 145 11.20 6.75 -1.83
CA ASN A 145 12.57 7.24 -1.99
C ASN A 145 13.48 6.77 -0.85
N SER A 146 13.39 5.49 -0.50
CA SER A 146 14.08 4.90 0.65
C SER A 146 15.60 5.12 0.62
N LEU A 147 16.14 5.70 1.69
CA LEU A 147 17.57 5.79 1.93
C LEU A 147 18.13 4.41 2.28
N VAL A 148 17.42 3.63 3.10
CA VAL A 148 17.84 2.28 3.49
C VAL A 148 18.05 1.41 2.24
N ARG A 149 17.07 1.44 1.30
CA ARG A 149 17.19 0.68 0.05
C ARG A 149 18.40 1.13 -0.76
N ARG A 150 18.54 2.42 -1.01
CA ARG A 150 19.64 2.95 -1.86
C ARG A 150 21.01 2.70 -1.27
N THR A 151 21.12 2.57 0.06
CA THR A 151 22.40 2.35 0.73
C THR A 151 22.79 0.88 0.83
N LEU A 152 21.81 0.00 1.07
CA LEU A 152 22.12 -1.40 1.45
C LEU A 152 21.65 -2.44 0.42
N PHE A 153 20.77 -2.07 -0.51
CA PHE A 153 20.15 -3.00 -1.46
C PHE A 153 20.49 -2.61 -2.89
N GLN A 154 20.35 -3.54 -3.82
CA GLN A 154 20.59 -3.30 -5.24
C GLN A 154 19.27 -3.08 -5.99
N GLY A 155 19.28 -2.19 -6.98
CA GLY A 155 18.12 -1.89 -7.79
C GLY A 155 17.00 -1.17 -7.03
N GLY A 156 15.77 -1.34 -7.48
CA GLY A 156 14.60 -0.73 -6.85
C GLY A 156 13.30 -1.05 -7.56
N PRO A 157 12.16 -0.66 -6.96
CA PRO A 157 10.84 -0.93 -7.50
C PRO A 157 10.55 -0.10 -8.75
N SER A 158 9.64 -0.62 -9.57
CA SER A 158 8.96 0.18 -10.57
C SER A 158 8.07 1.23 -9.90
N LEU A 159 7.88 2.37 -10.56
CA LEU A 159 7.10 3.47 -10.03
C LEU A 159 5.88 3.75 -10.92
N LEU A 160 4.70 3.74 -10.32
CA LEU A 160 3.48 4.23 -10.93
C LEU A 160 3.18 5.62 -10.35
N TRP A 161 3.16 6.64 -11.21
CA TRP A 161 2.83 7.99 -10.78
C TRP A 161 1.33 8.18 -10.73
N ALA A 162 0.81 8.61 -9.59
CA ALA A 162 -0.59 8.90 -9.36
C ALA A 162 -0.77 10.37 -8.95
N GLU A 163 -1.87 10.96 -9.41
CA GLU A 163 -2.33 12.28 -9.00
C GLU A 163 -3.74 12.16 -8.44
N GLN A 164 -4.07 12.97 -7.45
CA GLN A 164 -5.44 13.10 -6.95
C GLN A 164 -5.77 14.53 -6.57
N PHE A 165 -7.05 14.83 -6.58
CA PHE A 165 -7.62 16.14 -6.33
C PHE A 165 -8.73 16.01 -5.29
N ILE A 166 -8.72 16.89 -4.30
CA ILE A 166 -9.86 17.07 -3.39
C ILE A 166 -10.76 18.11 -4.03
N THR A 167 -12.03 17.76 -4.23
CA THR A 167 -13.01 18.61 -4.89
C THR A 167 -14.22 18.84 -3.99
N ALA A 168 -14.93 19.95 -4.17
CA ALA A 168 -16.17 20.24 -3.46
C ALA A 168 -17.39 19.48 -4.05
N ALA A 169 -17.20 18.70 -5.14
CA ALA A 169 -18.27 17.94 -5.74
C ALA A 169 -18.78 16.84 -4.81
N LYS A 170 -20.09 16.64 -4.76
CA LYS A 170 -20.72 15.62 -3.89
C LYS A 170 -20.24 14.23 -4.28
N ALA A 171 -19.88 13.44 -3.28
CA ALA A 171 -19.55 12.03 -3.42
C ALA A 171 -20.72 11.13 -3.04
N ASP A 172 -20.68 9.89 -3.56
CA ASP A 172 -21.40 8.78 -3.00
C ASP A 172 -20.72 8.38 -1.68
N GLN A 173 -21.45 8.39 -0.57
CA GLN A 173 -20.86 8.33 0.78
C GLN A 173 -20.50 6.90 1.20
N ASP A 174 -21.08 5.88 0.56
CA ASP A 174 -20.88 4.47 0.88
C ASP A 174 -20.31 3.65 -0.29
N ALA A 175 -19.86 4.34 -1.39
CA ALA A 175 -19.30 3.69 -2.55
C ALA A 175 -17.95 4.25 -2.96
N MET A 176 -17.13 3.38 -3.54
CA MET A 176 -15.93 3.73 -4.28
C MET A 176 -16.19 3.49 -5.77
N HIS A 177 -15.92 4.49 -6.61
CA HIS A 177 -16.05 4.39 -8.06
C HIS A 177 -14.69 4.27 -8.72
N PHE A 178 -14.58 3.36 -9.69
CA PHE A 178 -13.39 3.07 -10.48
C PHE A 178 -13.71 3.16 -11.95
N TYR A 179 -12.99 3.99 -12.71
CA TYR A 179 -13.21 4.21 -14.14
C TYR A 179 -12.01 3.70 -14.93
N TYR A 180 -12.24 2.71 -15.78
CA TYR A 180 -11.22 2.08 -16.62
C TYR A 180 -11.27 2.63 -18.03
N ASP A 181 -10.13 3.08 -18.52
CA ASP A 181 -9.96 3.60 -19.87
C ASP A 181 -8.51 3.46 -20.29
N GLN A 182 -8.22 3.26 -21.58
CA GLN A 182 -6.88 3.13 -22.14
C GLN A 182 -5.95 4.29 -21.78
N ARG A 183 -6.51 5.51 -21.57
CA ARG A 183 -5.75 6.71 -21.17
C ARG A 183 -5.03 6.55 -19.84
N TYR A 184 -5.51 5.66 -18.97
CA TYR A 184 -4.88 5.38 -17.66
C TYR A 184 -3.80 4.32 -17.73
N ARG A 185 -3.49 3.77 -18.92
CA ARG A 185 -2.37 2.85 -19.19
C ARG A 185 -2.26 1.71 -18.17
N GLY A 186 -3.32 0.93 -18.03
CA GLY A 186 -3.42 -0.19 -17.10
C GLY A 186 -3.84 0.18 -15.69
N GLY A 187 -3.88 1.47 -15.36
CA GLY A 187 -4.49 1.97 -14.14
C GLY A 187 -5.96 2.33 -14.34
N TYR A 188 -6.45 3.20 -13.47
CA TYR A 188 -7.83 3.68 -13.48
C TYR A 188 -7.91 5.08 -12.88
N ARG A 189 -9.05 5.75 -13.08
CA ARG A 189 -9.47 6.90 -12.30
C ARG A 189 -10.36 6.41 -11.16
N TRP A 190 -10.18 6.99 -9.97
CA TRP A 190 -11.02 6.69 -8.79
C TRP A 190 -11.75 7.92 -8.30
N GLU A 191 -12.93 7.70 -7.72
CA GLU A 191 -13.70 8.70 -6.98
C GLU A 191 -14.12 8.10 -5.64
N PHE A 192 -13.61 8.68 -4.55
CA PHE A 192 -13.88 8.24 -3.18
C PHE A 192 -14.48 9.38 -2.37
N PRO A 193 -15.31 9.09 -1.35
CA PRO A 193 -15.82 10.12 -0.46
C PRO A 193 -14.69 10.81 0.30
N HIS A 194 -14.88 12.11 0.55
CA HIS A 194 -13.98 12.95 1.32
C HIS A 194 -14.79 13.96 2.13
N PRO A 195 -14.39 14.37 3.37
CA PRO A 195 -15.15 15.32 4.17
C PRO A 195 -15.47 16.66 3.46
N ALA A 196 -14.59 17.13 2.58
CA ALA A 196 -14.81 18.34 1.78
C ALA A 196 -15.58 18.10 0.46
N GLY A 197 -16.09 16.87 0.21
CA GLY A 197 -16.78 16.50 -1.02
C GLY A 197 -16.32 15.17 -1.57
N LYS A 198 -15.44 15.13 -2.58
CA LYS A 198 -14.85 13.88 -3.07
C LYS A 198 -13.37 14.00 -3.44
N ARG A 199 -12.71 12.87 -3.37
CA ARG A 199 -11.34 12.66 -3.82
C ARG A 199 -11.39 12.02 -5.20
N VAL A 200 -10.84 12.71 -6.20
CA VAL A 200 -10.73 12.23 -7.58
C VAL A 200 -9.26 12.01 -7.87
N GLY A 201 -8.89 10.82 -8.29
CA GLY A 201 -7.50 10.56 -8.64
C GLY A 201 -7.35 9.62 -9.83
N PHE A 202 -6.16 9.56 -10.41
CA PHE A 202 -5.85 8.74 -11.58
C PHE A 202 -4.34 8.54 -11.72
N THR A 203 -3.96 7.60 -12.56
CA THR A 203 -2.56 7.42 -12.95
C THR A 203 -2.11 8.52 -13.89
N ARG A 204 -0.88 9.01 -13.71
CA ARG A 204 -0.32 10.10 -14.51
C ARG A 204 -0.27 9.73 -15.98
N GLY A 205 -0.69 10.67 -16.83
CA GLY A 205 -0.78 10.53 -18.30
C GLY A 205 -2.18 10.82 -18.83
N ALA A 206 -3.20 10.81 -17.98
CA ALA A 206 -4.49 11.43 -18.29
C ALA A 206 -4.38 12.93 -17.99
N ASP A 207 -4.69 13.76 -18.98
CA ASP A 207 -4.70 15.23 -18.82
C ASP A 207 -6.07 15.66 -18.26
N GLU A 208 -6.34 15.25 -17.01
CA GLU A 208 -7.56 15.60 -16.30
C GLU A 208 -7.23 16.60 -15.19
N ARG A 209 -7.92 17.74 -15.17
CA ARG A 209 -7.77 18.75 -14.12
C ARG A 209 -9.14 19.24 -13.65
N PRO A 210 -9.81 18.49 -12.77
CA PRO A 210 -11.06 18.93 -12.19
C PRO A 210 -10.85 20.23 -11.38
N ALA A 211 -11.89 21.05 -11.27
CA ALA A 211 -11.89 22.14 -10.29
C ALA A 211 -11.65 21.54 -8.89
N HIS A 212 -10.66 22.04 -8.16
CA HIS A 212 -10.19 21.41 -6.94
C HIS A 212 -9.84 22.41 -5.84
N LEU A 213 -9.94 21.94 -4.61
CA LEU A 213 -9.50 22.60 -3.39
C LEU A 213 -8.01 22.33 -3.11
N GLU A 214 -7.58 21.09 -3.40
CA GLU A 214 -6.21 20.65 -3.19
C GLU A 214 -5.78 19.67 -4.29
N ARG A 215 -4.52 19.75 -4.70
CA ARG A 215 -3.87 18.79 -5.60
C ARG A 215 -2.78 18.05 -4.86
N GLN A 216 -2.76 16.74 -5.03
CA GLN A 216 -1.80 15.84 -4.42
C GLN A 216 -1.21 14.91 -5.49
N GLY A 217 0.04 14.48 -5.31
CA GLY A 217 0.66 13.53 -6.22
C GLY A 217 1.82 12.80 -5.55
N ARG A 218 1.92 11.50 -5.79
CA ARG A 218 3.05 10.69 -5.33
C ARG A 218 3.22 9.44 -6.18
N PRO A 219 4.44 8.91 -6.26
CA PRO A 219 4.65 7.61 -6.86
C PRO A 219 4.18 6.49 -5.93
N ILE A 220 3.71 5.42 -6.56
CA ILE A 220 3.34 4.15 -5.95
C ILE A 220 4.39 3.12 -6.39
N PRO A 221 5.28 2.68 -5.51
CA PRO A 221 6.33 1.73 -5.85
C PRO A 221 5.81 0.29 -5.79
N TYR A 222 6.15 -0.53 -6.80
CA TYR A 222 5.71 -1.92 -6.89
C TYR A 222 6.77 -2.83 -7.53
N GLY A 223 6.65 -4.14 -7.31
CA GLY A 223 7.39 -5.16 -8.04
C GLY A 223 8.89 -5.18 -7.72
N TYR A 224 9.26 -5.11 -6.45
CA TYR A 224 10.63 -5.27 -5.99
C TYR A 224 10.77 -6.51 -5.10
N ASP A 225 11.75 -7.35 -5.38
CA ASP A 225 11.84 -8.69 -4.80
C ASP A 225 12.85 -8.81 -3.66
N GLN A 226 13.87 -7.94 -3.61
CA GLN A 226 14.88 -8.00 -2.57
C GLN A 226 14.42 -7.27 -1.30
N VAL A 227 13.86 -8.01 -0.34
CA VAL A 227 13.33 -7.43 0.89
C VAL A 227 14.26 -7.57 2.11
N VAL A 228 15.36 -8.33 1.99
CA VAL A 228 16.34 -8.55 3.07
C VAL A 228 17.76 -8.42 2.55
N CYS A 229 18.65 -7.83 3.34
CA CYS A 229 20.09 -7.75 3.12
C CYS A 229 20.84 -7.83 4.47
N GLY A 230 21.33 -9.02 4.84
CA GLY A 230 21.88 -9.27 6.18
C GLY A 230 20.82 -9.04 7.25
N ASP A 231 21.14 -8.24 8.26
CA ASP A 231 20.22 -7.87 9.34
C ASP A 231 19.38 -6.60 9.02
N ALA A 232 19.31 -6.20 7.74
CA ALA A 232 18.42 -5.14 7.28
C ALA A 232 17.26 -5.72 6.47
N CYS A 233 16.05 -5.14 6.64
CA CYS A 233 14.91 -5.45 5.80
C CYS A 233 14.19 -4.18 5.33
N LEU A 234 13.43 -4.32 4.23
CA LEU A 234 12.56 -3.30 3.68
C LEU A 234 11.10 -3.73 3.80
N ILE A 235 10.22 -2.76 4.09
CA ILE A 235 8.76 -2.96 4.16
C ILE A 235 8.01 -1.78 3.54
N GLY A 236 6.78 -2.03 3.10
CA GLY A 236 5.91 -1.02 2.49
C GLY A 236 6.49 -0.45 1.19
N ASP A 237 6.32 0.84 0.99
CA ASP A 237 6.80 1.53 -0.22
C ASP A 237 8.32 1.43 -0.41
N ALA A 238 9.09 1.32 0.67
CA ALA A 238 10.53 1.13 0.59
C ALA A 238 10.90 -0.20 -0.10
N ALA A 239 10.05 -1.21 0.06
CA ALA A 239 10.18 -2.53 -0.55
C ALA A 239 9.33 -2.69 -1.84
N GLY A 240 8.71 -1.63 -2.37
CA GLY A 240 7.87 -1.73 -3.55
C GLY A 240 6.68 -2.69 -3.40
N GLN A 241 6.05 -2.70 -2.24
CA GLN A 241 5.02 -3.68 -1.87
C GLN A 241 3.58 -3.24 -2.20
N ALA A 242 3.38 -2.10 -2.87
CA ALA A 242 2.05 -1.75 -3.33
C ALA A 242 1.58 -2.69 -4.46
N ASN A 243 0.28 -2.99 -4.47
CA ASN A 243 -0.33 -3.77 -5.53
C ASN A 243 -0.58 -2.88 -6.77
N PRO A 244 0.00 -3.19 -7.93
CA PRO A 244 -0.16 -2.35 -9.13
C PRO A 244 -1.53 -2.46 -9.78
N ILE A 245 -2.39 -3.42 -9.38
CA ILE A 245 -3.77 -3.57 -9.89
C ILE A 245 -4.74 -2.69 -9.09
N THR A 246 -4.61 -2.70 -7.75
CA THR A 246 -5.54 -1.99 -6.85
C THR A 246 -4.99 -0.67 -6.32
N PHE A 247 -3.70 -0.40 -6.54
CA PHE A 247 -2.93 0.69 -5.93
C PHE A 247 -2.89 0.66 -4.39
N GLY A 248 -3.41 -0.43 -3.80
CA GLY A 248 -3.40 -0.65 -2.36
C GLY A 248 -1.98 -0.87 -1.85
N GLY A 249 -1.60 -0.17 -0.77
CA GLY A 249 -0.29 -0.29 -0.13
C GLY A 249 -0.37 -0.30 1.40
N ILE A 250 -1.45 0.20 1.99
CA ILE A 250 -1.58 0.30 3.46
C ILE A 250 -1.61 -1.10 4.08
N ARG A 251 -2.61 -1.92 3.76
CA ARG A 251 -2.76 -3.30 4.26
C ARG A 251 -1.53 -4.13 3.98
N ILE A 252 -1.05 -4.09 2.73
CA ILE A 252 0.07 -4.90 2.26
C ILE A 252 1.35 -4.56 3.03
N GLY A 253 1.64 -3.27 3.19
CA GLY A 253 2.80 -2.81 3.96
C GLY A 253 2.71 -3.18 5.45
N MET A 254 1.51 -3.11 6.05
CA MET A 254 1.30 -3.52 7.44
C MET A 254 1.40 -5.04 7.62
N ALA A 255 0.92 -5.83 6.65
CA ALA A 255 1.08 -7.29 6.65
C ALA A 255 2.55 -7.70 6.51
N ALA A 256 3.30 -7.04 5.62
CA ALA A 256 4.74 -7.23 5.50
C ALA A 256 5.48 -6.89 6.79
N ALA A 257 5.07 -5.81 7.46
CA ALA A 257 5.61 -5.40 8.75
C ALA A 257 5.42 -6.48 9.83
N ARG A 258 4.26 -7.13 9.88
CA ARG A 258 4.00 -8.24 10.81
C ARG A 258 4.92 -9.42 10.55
N VAL A 259 5.04 -9.87 9.28
CA VAL A 259 5.93 -10.99 8.93
C VAL A 259 7.40 -10.66 9.22
N ALA A 260 7.84 -9.42 8.94
CA ALA A 260 9.19 -8.96 9.27
C ALA A 260 9.42 -8.90 10.79
N ALA A 261 8.41 -8.45 11.56
CA ALA A 261 8.48 -8.40 13.03
C ALA A 261 8.65 -9.81 13.64
N GLU A 262 7.86 -10.78 13.18
CA GLU A 262 7.98 -12.19 13.60
C GLU A 262 9.40 -12.72 13.31
N ALA A 263 9.94 -12.45 12.13
CA ALA A 263 11.27 -12.85 11.73
C ALA A 263 12.37 -12.21 12.60
N ILE A 264 12.27 -10.92 12.91
CA ILE A 264 13.21 -10.20 13.79
C ILE A 264 13.19 -10.79 15.20
N VAL A 265 12.00 -11.02 15.76
CA VAL A 265 11.85 -11.58 17.12
C VAL A 265 12.38 -13.00 17.20
N ASN A 266 12.22 -13.79 16.14
CA ASN A 266 12.79 -15.14 16.02
C ASN A 266 14.31 -15.12 15.72
N GLY A 267 14.92 -13.96 15.53
CA GLY A 267 16.35 -13.81 15.31
C GLY A 267 16.84 -14.07 13.89
N SER A 268 15.95 -14.23 12.90
CA SER A 268 16.32 -14.53 11.51
C SER A 268 15.45 -13.82 10.48
N LEU A 269 15.99 -12.78 9.85
CA LEU A 269 15.32 -12.09 8.73
C LEU A 269 15.20 -12.96 7.47
N GLU A 270 15.93 -14.07 7.35
CA GLU A 270 15.76 -15.04 6.27
C GLU A 270 14.35 -15.63 6.24
N GLU A 271 13.69 -15.73 7.42
CA GLU A 271 12.30 -16.15 7.46
C GLU A 271 11.39 -15.16 6.71
N TYR A 272 11.62 -13.86 6.85
CA TYR A 272 10.89 -12.86 6.12
C TYR A 272 11.15 -12.97 4.61
N ALA A 273 12.41 -13.08 4.20
CA ALA A 273 12.78 -13.28 2.80
C ALA A 273 12.13 -14.53 2.17
N ARG A 274 11.94 -15.59 2.96
CA ARG A 274 11.31 -16.84 2.50
C ARG A 274 9.79 -16.79 2.50
N LYS A 275 9.17 -16.20 3.55
CA LYS A 275 7.71 -16.19 3.76
C LYS A 275 7.01 -15.15 2.88
N TRP A 276 7.59 -13.95 2.76
CA TRP A 276 6.96 -12.84 2.04
C TRP A 276 6.64 -13.14 0.56
N PRO A 277 7.57 -13.64 -0.27
CA PRO A 277 7.29 -13.94 -1.68
C PRO A 277 6.22 -15.02 -1.89
N ARG A 278 5.95 -15.83 -0.87
CA ARG A 278 4.92 -16.88 -0.90
C ARG A 278 3.55 -16.40 -0.41
N SER A 279 3.47 -15.17 0.09
CA SER A 279 2.24 -14.60 0.54
C SER A 279 1.34 -14.21 -0.65
N PRO A 280 0.02 -14.19 -0.47
CA PRO A 280 -0.90 -13.73 -1.52
C PRO A 280 -0.70 -12.26 -1.87
N TYR A 281 -0.11 -11.48 -0.98
CA TYR A 281 0.21 -10.06 -1.19
C TYR A 281 1.33 -9.83 -2.20
N ALA A 282 2.31 -10.74 -2.27
CA ALA A 282 3.50 -10.62 -3.12
C ALA A 282 3.39 -11.42 -4.42
N SER A 283 2.18 -11.81 -4.84
CA SER A 283 1.99 -12.61 -6.05
C SER A 283 2.55 -11.90 -7.30
N PRO A 284 3.48 -12.51 -8.05
CA PRO A 284 4.03 -11.93 -9.28
C PRO A 284 2.95 -11.78 -10.38
N LEU A 285 1.80 -12.40 -10.17
CA LEU A 285 0.65 -12.30 -11.05
C LEU A 285 0.14 -10.86 -11.18
N TYR A 286 0.23 -10.05 -10.11
CA TYR A 286 -0.18 -8.65 -10.14
C TYR A 286 0.64 -7.83 -11.14
N VAL A 287 1.96 -8.00 -11.15
CA VAL A 287 2.86 -7.28 -12.07
C VAL A 287 2.58 -7.70 -13.51
N ARG A 288 2.49 -9.01 -13.79
CA ARG A 288 2.20 -9.50 -15.15
C ARG A 288 0.84 -9.04 -15.66
N ALA A 289 -0.18 -9.07 -14.82
CA ALA A 289 -1.51 -8.59 -15.18
C ALA A 289 -1.52 -7.08 -15.44
N PHE A 290 -0.82 -6.30 -14.63
CA PHE A 290 -0.68 -4.86 -14.83
C PHE A 290 0.07 -4.54 -16.14
N ASP A 291 1.14 -5.27 -16.45
CA ASP A 291 1.88 -5.11 -17.72
C ASP A 291 0.99 -5.45 -18.93
N SER A 292 0.13 -6.45 -18.81
CA SER A 292 -0.88 -6.76 -19.82
C SER A 292 -1.89 -5.62 -20.00
N LEU A 293 -2.40 -5.05 -18.89
CA LEU A 293 -3.36 -3.95 -18.92
C LEU A 293 -2.79 -2.68 -19.57
N LYS A 294 -1.50 -2.37 -19.38
CA LYS A 294 -0.85 -1.20 -19.99
C LYS A 294 -0.97 -1.14 -21.51
N GLY A 295 -1.01 -2.30 -22.16
CA GLY A 295 -1.09 -2.42 -23.61
C GLY A 295 -2.50 -2.53 -24.16
N MET A 296 -3.54 -2.54 -23.33
CA MET A 296 -4.92 -2.70 -23.78
C MET A 296 -5.54 -1.38 -24.24
N ASP A 297 -6.15 -1.39 -25.41
CA ASP A 297 -7.07 -0.34 -25.85
C ASP A 297 -8.47 -0.52 -25.22
N ASN A 298 -9.37 0.46 -25.44
CA ASN A 298 -10.74 0.38 -24.91
C ASN A 298 -11.53 -0.82 -25.45
N GLY A 299 -11.26 -1.26 -26.67
CA GLY A 299 -11.88 -2.47 -27.24
C GLY A 299 -11.41 -3.74 -26.54
N GLU A 300 -10.14 -3.82 -26.16
CA GLU A 300 -9.59 -4.94 -25.39
C GLU A 300 -10.07 -4.91 -23.93
N LEU A 301 -10.13 -3.76 -23.30
CA LEU A 301 -10.70 -3.58 -21.96
C LEU A 301 -12.17 -4.03 -21.94
N TYR A 302 -12.97 -3.60 -22.93
CA TYR A 302 -14.35 -4.07 -23.07
C TYR A 302 -14.43 -5.59 -23.26
N ARG A 303 -13.61 -6.18 -24.15
CA ARG A 303 -13.58 -7.64 -24.34
C ARG A 303 -13.22 -8.39 -23.05
N SER A 304 -12.30 -7.85 -22.27
CA SER A 304 -11.89 -8.47 -20.99
C SER A 304 -13.01 -8.46 -19.96
N VAL A 305 -13.81 -7.40 -19.87
CA VAL A 305 -14.87 -7.28 -18.86
C VAL A 305 -16.22 -7.85 -19.31
N ARG A 306 -16.44 -8.01 -20.62
CA ARG A 306 -17.72 -8.47 -21.19
C ARG A 306 -18.33 -9.71 -20.53
N PRO A 307 -17.56 -10.73 -20.10
CA PRO A 307 -18.12 -11.87 -19.37
C PRO A 307 -18.85 -11.49 -18.08
N PHE A 308 -18.45 -10.39 -17.45
CA PHE A 308 -18.93 -9.91 -16.15
C PHE A 308 -19.97 -8.79 -16.21
N ARG A 309 -20.43 -8.41 -17.40
CA ARG A 309 -21.36 -7.28 -17.59
C ARG A 309 -22.68 -7.37 -16.79
N ASN A 310 -23.03 -8.56 -16.31
CA ASN A 310 -24.20 -8.81 -15.47
C ASN A 310 -23.78 -9.13 -14.01
N GLY A 311 -22.62 -8.67 -13.58
CA GLY A 311 -22.05 -8.90 -12.26
C GLY A 311 -21.13 -10.12 -12.18
N TYR A 312 -20.42 -10.21 -11.05
CA TYR A 312 -19.53 -11.32 -10.72
C TYR A 312 -20.34 -12.49 -10.15
N GLY A 313 -20.13 -13.71 -10.69
CA GLY A 313 -20.81 -14.92 -10.22
C GLY A 313 -20.35 -16.17 -10.96
N LYS A 314 -20.92 -17.34 -10.64
CA LYS A 314 -20.53 -18.62 -11.23
C LYS A 314 -20.67 -18.65 -12.76
N LEU A 315 -21.76 -18.09 -13.31
CA LEU A 315 -22.01 -18.04 -14.76
C LEU A 315 -21.03 -17.09 -15.47
N SER A 316 -20.73 -15.92 -14.90
CA SER A 316 -19.73 -14.99 -15.45
C SER A 316 -18.33 -15.60 -15.38
N GLY A 317 -17.99 -16.33 -14.31
CA GLY A 317 -16.75 -17.09 -14.20
C GLY A 317 -16.61 -18.14 -15.31
N LEU A 318 -17.68 -18.91 -15.62
CA LEU A 318 -17.66 -19.86 -16.72
C LEU A 318 -17.47 -19.18 -18.08
N ARG A 319 -18.17 -18.06 -18.34
CA ARG A 319 -17.99 -17.25 -19.55
C ARG A 319 -16.57 -16.69 -19.66
N ALA A 320 -15.98 -16.28 -18.55
CA ALA A 320 -14.60 -15.80 -18.49
C ALA A 320 -13.58 -16.90 -18.89
N LEU A 321 -13.82 -18.15 -18.51
CA LEU A 321 -12.98 -19.29 -18.95
C LEU A 321 -13.02 -19.49 -20.48
N LEU A 322 -14.16 -19.17 -21.12
CA LEU A 322 -14.34 -19.25 -22.57
C LEU A 322 -13.79 -18.05 -23.32
N ASN A 323 -13.54 -16.92 -22.65
CA ASN A 323 -13.10 -15.65 -23.25
C ASN A 323 -11.63 -15.65 -23.72
N GLY A 324 -10.96 -16.79 -23.64
CA GLY A 324 -9.61 -17.01 -24.14
C GLY A 324 -8.51 -16.98 -23.08
N LYS A 325 -7.42 -17.65 -23.41
CA LYS A 325 -6.26 -17.81 -22.51
C LYS A 325 -5.62 -16.46 -22.12
N LYS A 326 -5.70 -15.45 -23.01
CA LYS A 326 -5.13 -14.10 -22.84
C LYS A 326 -5.58 -13.42 -21.54
N TYR A 327 -6.83 -13.58 -21.13
CA TYR A 327 -7.39 -12.89 -19.99
C TYR A 327 -7.35 -13.68 -18.67
N ARG A 328 -6.94 -14.95 -18.69
CA ARG A 328 -6.95 -15.80 -17.49
C ARG A 328 -6.07 -15.28 -16.35
N GLU A 329 -4.88 -14.81 -16.67
CA GLU A 329 -3.99 -14.24 -15.66
C GLU A 329 -4.59 -12.94 -15.08
N LEU A 330 -5.18 -12.11 -15.92
CA LEU A 330 -5.87 -10.91 -15.52
C LEU A 330 -7.01 -11.20 -14.53
N TYR A 331 -7.90 -12.16 -14.86
CA TYR A 331 -9.00 -12.54 -13.97
C TYR A 331 -8.50 -13.09 -12.63
N ARG A 332 -7.44 -13.90 -12.65
CA ARG A 332 -6.83 -14.42 -11.41
C ARG A 332 -6.19 -13.30 -10.58
N ALA A 333 -5.57 -12.32 -11.22
CA ALA A 333 -4.99 -11.17 -10.54
C ALA A 333 -6.09 -10.30 -9.88
N TYR A 334 -7.20 -10.07 -10.58
CA TYR A 334 -8.35 -9.34 -10.02
C TYR A 334 -9.00 -10.09 -8.85
N ASP A 335 -9.22 -11.40 -8.95
CA ASP A 335 -9.76 -12.21 -7.84
C ASP A 335 -8.86 -12.16 -6.60
N LEU A 336 -7.54 -12.29 -6.79
CA LEU A 336 -6.58 -12.11 -5.70
C LEU A 336 -6.55 -10.68 -5.18
N GLY A 337 -6.60 -9.68 -6.07
CA GLY A 337 -6.60 -8.26 -5.72
C GLY A 337 -7.83 -7.86 -4.90
N ALA A 338 -8.99 -8.36 -5.24
CA ALA A 338 -10.22 -8.14 -4.48
C ALA A 338 -10.15 -8.73 -3.05
N LYS A 339 -9.43 -9.83 -2.87
CA LYS A 339 -9.28 -10.48 -1.55
C LYS A 339 -8.17 -9.88 -0.70
N TRP A 340 -7.06 -9.50 -1.32
CA TRP A 340 -5.80 -9.20 -0.61
C TRP A 340 -5.19 -7.84 -0.97
N GLY A 341 -5.68 -7.15 -1.99
CA GLY A 341 -5.01 -6.01 -2.61
C GLY A 341 -5.32 -4.64 -2.00
N TRP A 342 -6.22 -4.54 -1.06
CA TRP A 342 -6.64 -3.24 -0.51
C TRP A 342 -7.07 -3.27 0.95
#